data_67d1decddcc613444cc518e43116698a
#
_entry.id   67d1decddcc613444cc518e43116698a
#
_cell.length_a   1.000
_cell.length_b   1.000
_cell.length_c   1.000
_cell.angle_alpha   90.00
_cell.angle_beta   90.00
_cell.angle_gamma   90.00
#
_symmetry.space_group_name_H-M   'P 1'
#
loop_
_entity.id
_entity.type
_entity.pdbx_description
1 polymer ?
#
loop_
_entity_poly.entity_id
_entity_poly.type
_entity_poly.pdbx_seq_one_letter_code
_entity_poly.pdbx_strand_id
1 'polypeptide(L)'
;MRTISTFIRRFAPIFVKLSCLLGLTLALHSPALAEEAPDVFMQRLSSDMLDTVRKDPALKAGDLQKIAALVDTRLVEHINFKRMTASAIGPAWRQATPEQQKRLIEEFKVLLMRSYSGALAQVKDNYTIVVKPLRTPATESEVVIRSELRGGTEPVAIDYRLEKTPDTASGWRIYNFNLLGVWLVDNYRTQFSQEINAKGVDGLIATLVERNKANNRK
;
A
#
# COMPACT_ATOMS: atom_id res chain seq x y z
N MET A 1 42.72 91.45 -23.70
CA MET A 1 43.38 91.61 -22.38
C MET A 1 43.28 90.28 -21.65
N ARG A 2 44.45 89.75 -21.40
CA ARG A 2 44.81 88.95 -20.22
C ARG A 2 43.95 87.72 -19.89
N THR A 3 44.46 86.61 -19.64
CA THR A 3 45.76 85.92 -19.44
C THR A 3 45.43 84.56 -18.87
N ILE A 4 46.07 83.53 -19.35
CA ILE A 4 46.78 82.49 -18.54
C ILE A 4 45.90 81.69 -17.61
N SER A 5 45.93 80.43 -17.48
CA SER A 5 47.05 79.50 -17.40
C SER A 5 46.61 78.06 -17.31
N THR A 6 47.22 77.21 -17.98
CA THR A 6 47.65 75.86 -17.73
C THR A 6 47.37 75.31 -16.29
N PHE A 7 46.76 74.15 -16.18
CA PHE A 7 47.30 73.18 -15.26
C PHE A 7 46.99 71.75 -15.73
N ILE A 8 48.00 71.07 -16.10
CA ILE A 8 48.07 69.64 -16.36
C ILE A 8 48.09 68.92 -15.00
N ARG A 9 47.30 67.89 -14.85
CA ARG A 9 47.70 66.76 -14.02
C ARG A 9 46.72 65.57 -14.28
N ARG A 10 47.29 64.64 -14.95
CA ARG A 10 47.42 63.20 -14.56
C ARG A 10 46.40 62.73 -13.52
N PHE A 11 45.62 61.78 -13.87
CA PHE A 11 45.48 60.57 -13.04
C PHE A 11 44.88 59.45 -13.85
N ALA A 12 45.36 58.28 -13.58
CA ALA A 12 45.35 57.01 -14.25
C ALA A 12 43.94 56.35 -14.37
N PRO A 13 43.79 55.35 -15.26
CA PRO A 13 42.55 54.59 -15.42
C PRO A 13 42.38 53.61 -14.24
N ILE A 14 41.29 53.76 -13.51
CA ILE A 14 40.85 52.75 -12.53
C ILE A 14 40.17 51.63 -13.33
N PHE A 15 40.91 50.55 -13.51
CA PHE A 15 40.35 49.28 -13.92
C PHE A 15 39.40 48.78 -12.82
N VAL A 16 38.11 49.02 -12.96
CA VAL A 16 37.10 48.30 -12.19
C VAL A 16 36.99 46.93 -12.80
N LYS A 17 37.64 45.96 -12.15
CA LYS A 17 37.43 44.54 -12.39
C LYS A 17 36.04 44.19 -11.93
N LEU A 18 35.07 44.16 -12.85
CA LEU A 18 33.74 43.57 -12.62
C LEU A 18 33.92 42.05 -12.65
N SER A 19 34.23 41.47 -11.51
CA SER A 19 34.20 40.04 -11.29
C SER A 19 32.76 39.58 -11.39
N CYS A 20 32.33 39.04 -12.53
CA CYS A 20 31.16 38.25 -12.67
C CYS A 20 31.32 37.00 -11.79
N LEU A 21 30.79 37.05 -10.58
CA LEU A 21 30.56 35.88 -9.75
C LEU A 21 29.43 35.09 -10.44
N LEU A 22 29.80 34.20 -11.36
CA LEU A 22 28.90 33.19 -11.91
C LEU A 22 28.63 32.18 -10.79
N GLY A 23 27.62 32.49 -9.98
CA GLY A 23 27.10 31.56 -8.95
C GLY A 23 26.54 30.34 -9.66
N LEU A 24 27.37 29.30 -9.80
CA LEU A 24 26.94 27.97 -10.19
C LEU A 24 26.09 27.39 -9.07
N THR A 25 24.80 27.70 -9.08
CA THR A 25 23.83 27.00 -8.23
C THR A 25 23.76 25.57 -8.73
N LEU A 26 24.57 24.69 -8.12
CA LEU A 26 24.32 23.25 -8.17
C LEU A 26 22.94 23.01 -7.56
N ALA A 27 21.92 22.98 -8.39
CA ALA A 27 20.63 22.44 -8.03
C ALA A 27 20.87 20.95 -7.66
N LEU A 28 20.94 20.67 -6.35
CA LEU A 28 20.88 19.31 -5.83
C LEU A 28 19.54 18.75 -6.26
N HIS A 29 19.48 18.17 -7.46
CA HIS A 29 18.40 17.32 -7.88
C HIS A 29 18.52 16.06 -7.02
N SER A 30 17.86 16.05 -5.87
CA SER A 30 17.56 14.78 -5.20
C SER A 30 16.86 13.92 -6.25
N PRO A 31 17.38 12.71 -6.56
CA PRO A 31 16.64 11.82 -7.42
C PRO A 31 15.30 11.57 -6.70
N ALA A 32 14.22 12.15 -7.22
CA ALA A 32 12.90 11.70 -6.86
C ALA A 32 12.93 10.20 -7.21
N LEU A 33 12.87 9.34 -6.18
CA LEU A 33 12.69 7.92 -6.41
C LEU A 33 11.47 7.82 -7.32
N ALA A 34 11.70 7.40 -8.55
CA ALA A 34 10.63 7.25 -9.51
C ALA A 34 9.64 6.28 -8.89
N GLU A 35 8.41 6.76 -8.67
CA GLU A 35 7.33 5.97 -8.11
C GLU A 35 7.19 4.69 -8.94
N GLU A 36 7.21 3.53 -8.27
CA GLU A 36 7.09 2.24 -8.94
C GLU A 36 5.71 2.14 -9.60
N ALA A 37 5.65 1.71 -10.87
CA ALA A 37 4.36 1.50 -11.53
C ALA A 37 3.54 0.45 -10.74
N PRO A 38 2.23 0.67 -10.52
CA PRO A 38 1.43 -0.14 -9.61
C PRO A 38 1.30 -1.61 -10.04
N ASP A 39 1.34 -1.90 -11.33
CA ASP A 39 1.36 -3.27 -11.87
C ASP A 39 2.73 -3.94 -11.66
N VAL A 40 3.83 -3.21 -11.80
CA VAL A 40 5.19 -3.69 -11.49
C VAL A 40 5.32 -3.98 -9.99
N PHE A 41 4.86 -3.06 -9.14
CA PHE A 41 4.79 -3.25 -7.69
C PHE A 41 4.03 -4.53 -7.33
N MET A 42 2.82 -4.71 -7.88
CA MET A 42 2.00 -5.88 -7.59
C MET A 42 2.60 -7.18 -8.12
N GLN A 43 3.25 -7.16 -9.30
CA GLN A 43 3.95 -8.33 -9.82
C GLN A 43 5.08 -8.76 -8.87
N ARG A 44 5.90 -7.82 -8.44
CA ARG A 44 7.00 -8.06 -7.51
C ARG A 44 6.48 -8.57 -6.16
N LEU A 45 5.56 -7.84 -5.52
CA LEU A 45 5.02 -8.20 -4.20
C LEU A 45 4.36 -9.59 -4.22
N SER A 46 3.52 -9.85 -5.22
CA SER A 46 2.81 -11.13 -5.32
C SER A 46 3.75 -12.31 -5.59
N SER A 47 4.77 -12.11 -6.42
CA SER A 47 5.79 -13.15 -6.67
C SER A 47 6.62 -13.43 -5.40
N ASP A 48 7.06 -12.39 -4.70
CA ASP A 48 7.82 -12.53 -3.45
C ASP A 48 7.00 -13.24 -2.36
N MET A 49 5.70 -12.95 -2.27
CA MET A 49 4.83 -13.62 -1.31
C MET A 49 4.62 -15.09 -1.68
N LEU A 50 4.40 -15.39 -2.96
CA LEU A 50 4.24 -16.75 -3.43
C LEU A 50 5.50 -17.60 -3.15
N ASP A 51 6.68 -17.03 -3.40
CA ASP A 51 7.96 -17.68 -3.10
C ASP A 51 8.21 -17.86 -1.61
N THR A 52 7.79 -16.88 -0.79
CA THR A 52 7.87 -16.98 0.67
C THR A 52 7.02 -18.14 1.19
N VAL A 53 5.78 -18.26 0.71
CA VAL A 53 4.88 -19.38 1.10
C VAL A 53 5.45 -20.73 0.66
N ARG A 54 6.00 -20.83 -0.54
CA ARG A 54 6.60 -22.09 -1.03
C ARG A 54 7.75 -22.59 -0.15
N LYS A 55 8.58 -21.67 0.32
CA LYS A 55 9.80 -21.97 1.09
C LYS A 55 9.54 -22.28 2.56
N ASP A 56 8.35 -21.95 3.08
CA ASP A 56 8.02 -22.15 4.49
C ASP A 56 6.89 -23.19 4.64
N PRO A 57 7.20 -24.43 5.08
CA PRO A 57 6.20 -25.48 5.30
C PRO A 57 5.13 -25.11 6.31
N ALA A 58 5.45 -24.26 7.32
CA ALA A 58 4.48 -23.84 8.31
C ALA A 58 3.46 -22.86 7.71
N LEU A 59 3.89 -21.95 6.82
CA LEU A 59 2.98 -21.10 6.06
C LEU A 59 2.06 -21.95 5.15
N LYS A 60 2.61 -22.95 4.47
CA LYS A 60 1.83 -23.91 3.66
C LYS A 60 0.84 -24.70 4.52
N ALA A 61 1.20 -25.06 5.74
CA ALA A 61 0.32 -25.74 6.68
C ALA A 61 -0.77 -24.81 7.26
N GLY A 62 -0.75 -23.50 6.97
CA GLY A 62 -1.71 -22.55 7.51
C GLY A 62 -1.45 -22.13 8.95
N ASP A 63 -0.20 -22.26 9.44
CA ASP A 63 0.18 -21.81 10.78
C ASP A 63 -0.12 -20.32 10.96
N LEU A 64 -1.11 -20.01 11.79
CA LEU A 64 -1.60 -18.67 12.00
C LEU A 64 -0.58 -17.73 12.65
N GLN A 65 0.33 -18.26 13.48
CA GLN A 65 1.38 -17.44 14.10
C GLN A 65 2.40 -17.01 13.04
N LYS A 66 2.79 -17.95 12.14
CA LYS A 66 3.68 -17.66 11.02
C LYS A 66 3.03 -16.70 10.02
N ILE A 67 1.75 -16.88 9.72
CA ILE A 67 0.98 -15.98 8.84
C ILE A 67 0.88 -14.57 9.46
N ALA A 68 0.58 -14.47 10.76
CA ALA A 68 0.54 -13.19 11.46
C ALA A 68 1.91 -12.48 11.42
N ALA A 69 2.99 -13.21 11.70
CA ALA A 69 4.34 -12.68 11.62
C ALA A 69 4.69 -12.19 10.19
N LEU A 70 4.31 -12.96 9.16
CA LEU A 70 4.50 -12.56 7.76
C LEU A 70 3.73 -11.27 7.43
N VAL A 71 2.46 -11.18 7.86
CA VAL A 71 1.63 -9.99 7.67
C VAL A 71 2.24 -8.78 8.38
N ASP A 72 2.63 -8.92 9.64
CA ASP A 72 3.13 -7.82 10.47
C ASP A 72 4.53 -7.35 10.06
N THR A 73 5.36 -8.22 9.48
CA THR A 73 6.75 -7.87 9.10
C THR A 73 6.90 -7.49 7.64
N ARG A 74 6.06 -7.99 6.73
CA ARG A 74 6.25 -7.84 5.29
C ARG A 74 5.06 -7.29 4.53
N LEU A 75 3.82 -7.44 5.03
CA LEU A 75 2.62 -7.00 4.32
C LEU A 75 1.99 -5.75 4.93
N VAL A 76 2.22 -5.45 6.22
CA VAL A 76 1.57 -4.31 6.90
C VAL A 76 1.85 -2.97 6.24
N GLU A 77 3.04 -2.77 5.69
CA GLU A 77 3.38 -1.54 4.96
C GLU A 77 2.70 -1.43 3.59
N HIS A 78 2.34 -2.56 2.98
CA HIS A 78 1.73 -2.65 1.66
C HIS A 78 0.21 -2.73 1.67
N ILE A 79 -0.41 -2.90 2.87
CA ILE A 79 -1.86 -3.02 3.02
C ILE A 79 -2.39 -1.92 3.95
N ASN A 80 -3.36 -1.14 3.48
CA ASN A 80 -4.08 -0.20 4.32
C ASN A 80 -5.24 -0.89 5.06
N PHE A 81 -4.92 -1.61 6.15
CA PHE A 81 -5.93 -2.28 6.98
C PHE A 81 -6.94 -1.31 7.57
N LYS A 82 -6.54 -0.07 7.90
CA LYS A 82 -7.47 0.96 8.39
C LYS A 82 -8.52 1.30 7.34
N ARG A 83 -8.10 1.58 6.11
CA ARG A 83 -9.03 1.87 5.01
C ARG A 83 -9.90 0.67 4.66
N MET A 84 -9.31 -0.51 4.61
CA MET A 84 -10.02 -1.77 4.36
C MET A 84 -11.13 -1.98 5.38
N THR A 85 -10.83 -1.83 6.67
CA THR A 85 -11.78 -1.96 7.78
C THR A 85 -12.84 -0.85 7.71
N ALA A 86 -12.43 0.41 7.57
CA ALA A 86 -13.37 1.53 7.46
C ALA A 86 -14.37 1.35 6.32
N SER A 87 -13.91 0.84 5.18
CA SER A 87 -14.78 0.55 4.02
C SER A 87 -15.74 -0.60 4.29
N ALA A 88 -15.32 -1.64 5.01
CA ALA A 88 -16.17 -2.77 5.40
C ALA A 88 -17.21 -2.38 6.47
N ILE A 89 -16.86 -1.47 7.39
CA ILE A 89 -17.77 -0.96 8.42
C ILE A 89 -18.77 0.06 7.84
N GLY A 90 -18.35 0.82 6.85
CA GLY A 90 -19.17 1.85 6.20
C GLY A 90 -19.45 3.06 7.10
N PRO A 91 -20.68 3.66 7.06
CA PRO A 91 -20.97 4.91 7.78
C PRO A 91 -20.74 4.85 9.29
N ALA A 92 -20.94 3.69 9.91
CA ALA A 92 -20.74 3.50 11.35
C ALA A 92 -19.28 3.68 11.78
N TRP A 93 -18.31 3.56 10.87
CA TRP A 93 -16.91 3.85 11.14
C TRP A 93 -16.66 5.25 11.72
N ARG A 94 -17.38 6.26 11.22
CA ARG A 94 -17.22 7.65 11.68
C ARG A 94 -17.82 7.88 13.07
N GLN A 95 -18.71 7.00 13.51
CA GLN A 95 -19.36 7.06 14.82
C GLN A 95 -18.62 6.22 15.86
N ALA A 96 -17.76 5.31 15.43
CA ALA A 96 -16.95 4.47 16.30
C ALA A 96 -15.86 5.29 17.00
N THR A 97 -15.64 5.01 18.29
CA THR A 97 -14.53 5.61 19.04
C THR A 97 -13.18 5.16 18.50
N PRO A 98 -12.08 5.88 18.78
CA PRO A 98 -10.74 5.44 18.38
C PRO A 98 -10.39 4.03 18.87
N GLU A 99 -10.82 3.66 20.07
CA GLU A 99 -10.62 2.34 20.67
C GLU A 99 -11.40 1.26 19.91
N GLN A 100 -12.66 1.54 19.57
CA GLN A 100 -13.48 0.66 18.74
C GLN A 100 -12.88 0.50 17.34
N GLN A 101 -12.44 1.59 16.72
CA GLN A 101 -11.78 1.55 15.41
C GLN A 101 -10.52 0.68 15.45
N LYS A 102 -9.67 0.86 16.45
CA LYS A 102 -8.46 0.04 16.65
C LYS A 102 -8.84 -1.44 16.80
N ARG A 103 -9.81 -1.75 17.66
CA ARG A 103 -10.25 -3.12 17.88
C ARG A 103 -10.85 -3.76 16.64
N LEU A 104 -11.65 -3.02 15.85
CA LEU A 104 -12.20 -3.48 14.58
C LEU A 104 -11.09 -3.82 13.57
N ILE A 105 -10.04 -2.99 13.46
CA ILE A 105 -8.89 -3.27 12.59
C ILE A 105 -8.20 -4.58 12.99
N GLU A 106 -7.92 -4.74 14.29
CA GLU A 106 -7.25 -5.93 14.82
C GLU A 106 -8.07 -7.20 14.57
N GLU A 107 -9.36 -7.19 14.94
CA GLU A 107 -10.21 -8.34 14.78
C GLU A 107 -10.52 -8.68 13.31
N PHE A 108 -10.68 -7.68 12.46
CA PHE A 108 -10.90 -7.93 11.04
C PHE A 108 -9.63 -8.49 10.36
N LYS A 109 -8.44 -7.98 10.71
CA LYS A 109 -7.17 -8.55 10.26
C LYS A 109 -7.06 -10.04 10.63
N VAL A 110 -7.36 -10.38 11.89
CA VAL A 110 -7.35 -11.79 12.35
C VAL A 110 -8.38 -12.63 11.61
N LEU A 111 -9.59 -12.11 11.41
CA LEU A 111 -10.64 -12.81 10.66
C LEU A 111 -10.17 -13.15 9.23
N LEU A 112 -9.57 -12.18 8.53
CA LEU A 112 -9.06 -12.39 7.17
C LEU A 112 -7.95 -13.45 7.15
N MET A 113 -6.95 -13.34 8.02
CA MET A 113 -5.88 -14.33 8.11
C MET A 113 -6.41 -15.74 8.32
N ARG A 114 -7.36 -15.92 9.23
CA ARG A 114 -7.98 -17.23 9.54
C ARG A 114 -8.82 -17.75 8.38
N SER A 115 -9.63 -16.88 7.77
CA SER A 115 -10.54 -17.28 6.69
C SER A 115 -9.79 -17.75 5.44
N TYR A 116 -8.60 -17.19 5.21
CA TYR A 116 -7.83 -17.45 3.99
C TYR A 116 -6.53 -18.24 4.20
N SER A 117 -6.18 -18.58 5.44
CA SER A 117 -5.00 -19.40 5.74
C SER A 117 -4.99 -20.75 5.01
N GLY A 118 -6.13 -21.41 4.91
CA GLY A 118 -6.26 -22.69 4.20
C GLY A 118 -5.96 -22.60 2.70
N ALA A 119 -6.08 -21.42 2.09
CA ALA A 119 -5.70 -21.24 0.69
C ALA A 119 -4.19 -21.38 0.48
N LEU A 120 -3.36 -21.12 1.50
CA LEU A 120 -1.92 -21.26 1.42
C LEU A 120 -1.51 -22.74 1.26
N ALA A 121 -2.28 -23.66 1.83
CA ALA A 121 -2.04 -25.10 1.68
C ALA A 121 -2.23 -25.59 0.23
N GLN A 122 -2.96 -24.82 -0.58
CA GLN A 122 -3.20 -25.15 -1.99
C GLN A 122 -2.09 -24.63 -2.92
N VAL A 123 -1.13 -23.87 -2.38
CA VAL A 123 -0.02 -23.33 -3.17
C VAL A 123 0.91 -24.46 -3.59
N LYS A 124 1.01 -24.65 -4.90
CA LYS A 124 1.90 -25.65 -5.53
C LYS A 124 3.18 -24.99 -6.03
N ASP A 125 4.24 -25.79 -6.20
CA ASP A 125 5.54 -25.28 -6.62
C ASP A 125 5.54 -24.71 -8.06
N ASN A 126 4.65 -25.22 -8.92
CA ASN A 126 4.48 -24.75 -10.29
C ASN A 126 3.55 -23.54 -10.43
N TYR A 127 2.96 -23.02 -9.35
CA TYR A 127 2.10 -21.84 -9.43
C TYR A 127 2.93 -20.59 -9.74
N THR A 128 2.40 -19.72 -10.57
CA THR A 128 2.96 -18.43 -10.90
C THR A 128 1.87 -17.37 -10.87
N ILE A 129 2.22 -16.15 -10.47
CA ILE A 129 1.32 -15.03 -10.58
C ILE A 129 1.70 -14.19 -11.79
N VAL A 130 0.70 -13.82 -12.59
CA VAL A 130 0.86 -12.99 -13.78
C VAL A 130 -0.04 -11.77 -13.62
N VAL A 131 0.58 -10.62 -13.38
CA VAL A 131 -0.13 -9.34 -13.33
C VAL A 131 -0.32 -8.81 -14.74
N LYS A 132 -1.54 -8.35 -15.04
CA LYS A 132 -1.87 -7.75 -16.34
C LYS A 132 -1.40 -6.29 -16.35
N PRO A 133 -0.76 -5.84 -17.43
CA PRO A 133 -0.31 -4.45 -17.55
C PRO A 133 -1.47 -3.47 -17.31
N LEU A 134 -1.22 -2.45 -16.51
CA LEU A 134 -2.20 -1.40 -16.26
C LEU A 134 -2.36 -0.53 -17.51
N ARG A 135 -3.61 -0.35 -17.95
CA ARG A 135 -3.94 0.48 -19.12
C ARG A 135 -4.32 1.91 -18.74
N THR A 136 -4.58 2.15 -17.46
CA THR A 136 -4.94 3.45 -16.92
C THR A 136 -3.67 4.25 -16.63
N PRO A 137 -3.64 5.58 -16.87
CA PRO A 137 -2.49 6.39 -16.49
C PRO A 137 -2.18 6.27 -14.99
N ALA A 138 -0.91 6.17 -14.63
CA ALA A 138 -0.44 6.12 -13.24
C ALA A 138 -0.69 7.44 -12.45
N THR A 139 -1.33 8.43 -13.06
CA THR A 139 -1.78 9.68 -12.43
C THR A 139 -3.02 9.51 -11.55
N GLU A 140 -3.76 8.42 -11.72
CA GLU A 140 -4.91 8.12 -10.89
C GLU A 140 -4.50 7.85 -9.43
N SER A 141 -5.28 8.38 -8.49
CA SER A 141 -5.06 8.16 -7.06
C SER A 141 -5.47 6.75 -6.60
N GLU A 142 -6.25 6.06 -7.40
CA GLU A 142 -6.72 4.70 -7.16
C GLU A 142 -6.72 3.91 -8.47
N VAL A 143 -6.26 2.66 -8.40
CA VAL A 143 -6.21 1.78 -9.56
C VAL A 143 -6.69 0.37 -9.21
N VAL A 144 -7.16 -0.35 -10.23
CA VAL A 144 -7.47 -1.78 -10.13
C VAL A 144 -6.41 -2.55 -10.90
N ILE A 145 -5.66 -3.37 -10.19
CA ILE A 145 -4.67 -4.28 -10.77
C ILE A 145 -5.30 -5.65 -10.89
N ARG A 146 -5.23 -6.21 -12.09
CA ARG A 146 -5.73 -7.56 -12.39
C ARG A 146 -4.59 -8.54 -12.47
N SER A 147 -4.77 -9.72 -11.89
CA SER A 147 -3.79 -10.79 -11.99
C SER A 147 -4.44 -12.16 -12.10
N GLU A 148 -3.63 -13.13 -12.46
CA GLU A 148 -4.01 -14.54 -12.56
C GLU A 148 -2.95 -15.40 -11.85
N LEU A 149 -3.39 -16.24 -10.94
CA LEU A 149 -2.60 -17.36 -10.42
C LEU A 149 -2.70 -18.50 -11.41
N ARG A 150 -1.59 -18.89 -12.01
CA ARG A 150 -1.49 -19.93 -13.04
C ARG A 150 -0.71 -21.14 -12.50
N GLY A 151 -0.82 -22.28 -13.17
CA GLY A 151 -0.18 -23.56 -12.83
C GLY A 151 -1.14 -24.59 -12.28
N GLY A 152 -2.41 -24.22 -12.01
CA GLY A 152 -3.51 -25.15 -11.76
C GLY A 152 -4.19 -25.61 -13.06
N THR A 153 -5.33 -26.33 -12.92
CA THR A 153 -6.16 -26.76 -14.04
C THR A 153 -6.72 -25.56 -14.81
N GLU A 154 -7.14 -24.54 -14.06
CA GLU A 154 -7.62 -23.27 -14.60
C GLU A 154 -6.92 -22.10 -13.89
N PRO A 155 -6.70 -20.96 -14.58
CA PRO A 155 -6.21 -19.75 -13.94
C PRO A 155 -7.20 -19.21 -12.92
N VAL A 156 -6.70 -18.80 -11.75
CA VAL A 156 -7.53 -18.17 -10.71
C VAL A 156 -7.32 -16.67 -10.76
N ALA A 157 -8.39 -15.92 -10.99
CA ALA A 157 -8.36 -14.45 -10.95
C ALA A 157 -8.18 -13.93 -9.52
N ILE A 158 -7.21 -13.04 -9.35
CA ILE A 158 -6.95 -12.31 -8.11
C ILE A 158 -6.72 -10.85 -8.49
N ASP A 159 -7.66 -9.98 -8.13
CA ASP A 159 -7.53 -8.55 -8.43
C ASP A 159 -7.35 -7.74 -7.15
N TYR A 160 -6.77 -6.55 -7.29
CA TYR A 160 -6.44 -5.69 -6.16
C TYR A 160 -6.91 -4.26 -6.44
N ARG A 161 -7.48 -3.60 -5.42
CA ARG A 161 -7.64 -2.14 -5.43
C ARG A 161 -6.49 -1.52 -4.65
N LEU A 162 -5.75 -0.65 -5.30
CA LEU A 162 -4.64 0.10 -4.73
C LEU A 162 -4.99 1.57 -4.64
N GLU A 163 -4.45 2.20 -3.61
CA GLU A 163 -4.43 3.65 -3.46
C GLU A 163 -3.00 4.16 -3.51
N LYS A 164 -2.86 5.37 -4.05
CA LYS A 164 -1.60 6.11 -4.04
C LYS A 164 -1.33 6.67 -2.65
N THR A 165 -0.09 6.55 -2.17
CA THR A 165 0.32 7.05 -0.85
C THR A 165 1.80 7.42 -0.85
N PRO A 166 2.18 8.55 -0.23
CA PRO A 166 3.60 8.90 -0.06
C PRO A 166 4.29 8.09 1.05
N ASP A 167 3.54 7.32 1.84
CA ASP A 167 4.03 6.66 3.06
C ASP A 167 4.79 5.37 2.80
N THR A 168 4.89 4.92 1.55
CA THR A 168 5.58 3.68 1.17
C THR A 168 6.58 3.92 0.06
N ALA A 169 7.64 3.11 0.03
CA ALA A 169 8.65 3.19 -1.02
C ALA A 169 8.09 2.93 -2.43
N SER A 170 7.03 2.12 -2.55
CA SER A 170 6.36 1.85 -3.83
C SER A 170 5.41 2.98 -4.27
N GLY A 171 5.00 3.85 -3.34
CA GLY A 171 3.94 4.84 -3.58
C GLY A 171 2.52 4.27 -3.55
N TRP A 172 2.34 2.97 -3.22
CA TRP A 172 1.05 2.28 -3.29
C TRP A 172 0.75 1.44 -2.06
N ARG A 173 -0.56 1.36 -1.70
CA ARG A 173 -1.10 0.41 -0.72
C ARG A 173 -2.35 -0.26 -1.23
N ILE A 174 -2.49 -1.54 -0.93
CA ILE A 174 -3.68 -2.34 -1.21
C ILE A 174 -4.74 -2.02 -0.16
N TYR A 175 -5.99 -1.81 -0.59
CA TYR A 175 -7.11 -1.63 0.34
C TYR A 175 -8.32 -2.55 0.07
N ASN A 176 -8.28 -3.36 -0.99
CA ASN A 176 -9.28 -4.40 -1.23
C ASN A 176 -8.70 -5.51 -2.12
N PHE A 177 -9.18 -6.71 -1.94
CA PHE A 177 -8.85 -7.88 -2.74
C PHE A 177 -10.10 -8.44 -3.39
N ASN A 178 -9.99 -8.90 -4.63
CA ASN A 178 -11.01 -9.70 -5.32
C ASN A 178 -10.48 -11.12 -5.50
N LEU A 179 -11.22 -12.09 -5.00
CA LEU A 179 -10.93 -13.49 -5.18
C LEU A 179 -12.10 -14.15 -5.91
N LEU A 180 -11.83 -14.71 -7.08
CA LEU A 180 -12.86 -15.40 -7.89
C LEU A 180 -14.10 -14.54 -8.17
N GLY A 181 -13.92 -13.25 -8.43
CA GLY A 181 -15.00 -12.30 -8.71
C GLY A 181 -15.64 -11.64 -7.50
N VAL A 182 -15.23 -12.02 -6.26
CA VAL A 182 -15.78 -11.47 -5.01
C VAL A 182 -14.82 -10.49 -4.38
N TRP A 183 -15.20 -9.22 -4.30
CA TRP A 183 -14.46 -8.20 -3.55
C TRP A 183 -14.68 -8.40 -2.05
N LEU A 184 -13.59 -8.66 -1.30
CA LEU A 184 -13.67 -9.02 0.12
C LEU A 184 -14.31 -7.93 0.98
N VAL A 185 -13.89 -6.68 0.81
CA VAL A 185 -14.44 -5.55 1.57
C VAL A 185 -15.93 -5.40 1.32
N ASP A 186 -16.36 -5.52 0.06
CA ASP A 186 -17.77 -5.36 -0.33
C ASP A 186 -18.63 -6.49 0.27
N ASN A 187 -18.12 -7.73 0.26
CA ASN A 187 -18.77 -8.88 0.88
C ASN A 187 -18.91 -8.71 2.42
N TYR A 188 -17.82 -8.34 3.10
CA TYR A 188 -17.87 -8.11 4.53
C TYR A 188 -18.73 -6.92 4.92
N ARG A 189 -18.79 -5.88 4.08
CA ARG A 189 -19.64 -4.71 4.32
C ARG A 189 -21.13 -5.10 4.48
N THR A 190 -21.62 -5.99 3.66
CA THR A 190 -22.99 -6.50 3.78
C THR A 190 -23.19 -7.21 5.11
N GLN A 191 -22.29 -8.11 5.50
CA GLN A 191 -22.37 -8.85 6.75
C GLN A 191 -22.26 -7.94 7.98
N PHE A 192 -21.28 -7.02 7.97
CA PHE A 192 -21.04 -6.12 9.11
C PHE A 192 -22.17 -5.11 9.29
N SER A 193 -22.77 -4.61 8.18
CA SER A 193 -23.94 -3.72 8.26
C SER A 193 -25.12 -4.40 8.96
N GLN A 194 -25.36 -5.68 8.69
CA GLN A 194 -26.42 -6.44 9.38
C GLN A 194 -26.15 -6.57 10.88
N GLU A 195 -24.91 -6.92 11.28
CA GLU A 195 -24.52 -7.01 12.69
C GLU A 195 -24.60 -5.67 13.41
N ILE A 196 -24.11 -4.59 12.77
CA ILE A 196 -24.16 -3.24 13.35
C ILE A 196 -25.58 -2.76 13.53
N ASN A 197 -26.46 -2.98 12.55
CA ASN A 197 -27.88 -2.61 12.65
C ASN A 197 -28.58 -3.37 13.77
N ALA A 198 -28.21 -4.63 14.04
CA ALA A 198 -28.80 -5.46 15.08
C ALA A 198 -28.24 -5.19 16.49
N LYS A 199 -26.93 -4.92 16.61
CA LYS A 199 -26.22 -4.97 17.90
C LYS A 199 -25.25 -3.79 18.12
N GLY A 200 -25.20 -2.84 17.20
CA GLY A 200 -24.23 -1.73 17.23
C GLY A 200 -22.79 -2.17 16.94
N VAL A 201 -21.87 -1.19 17.05
CA VAL A 201 -20.44 -1.41 16.80
C VAL A 201 -19.84 -2.40 17.80
N ASP A 202 -20.18 -2.29 19.09
CA ASP A 202 -19.68 -3.21 20.13
C ASP A 202 -20.18 -4.65 19.90
N GLY A 203 -21.41 -4.80 19.41
CA GLY A 203 -21.94 -6.11 19.03
C GLY A 203 -21.18 -6.74 17.87
N LEU A 204 -20.78 -5.95 16.86
CA LEU A 204 -19.92 -6.44 15.81
C LEU A 204 -18.54 -6.85 16.33
N ILE A 205 -17.91 -6.04 17.20
CA ILE A 205 -16.62 -6.38 17.82
C ILE A 205 -16.74 -7.71 18.57
N ALA A 206 -17.77 -7.88 19.40
CA ALA A 206 -17.99 -9.13 20.13
C ALA A 206 -18.16 -10.33 19.17
N THR A 207 -18.93 -10.17 18.10
CA THR A 207 -19.12 -11.21 17.07
C THR A 207 -17.79 -11.57 16.39
N LEU A 208 -16.94 -10.60 16.05
CA LEU A 208 -15.63 -10.84 15.45
C LEU A 208 -14.72 -11.61 16.41
N VAL A 209 -14.65 -11.19 17.68
CA VAL A 209 -13.89 -11.88 18.73
C VAL A 209 -14.29 -13.34 18.85
N GLU A 210 -15.59 -13.62 18.91
CA GLU A 210 -16.09 -15.01 19.03
C GLU A 210 -15.79 -15.84 17.77
N ARG A 211 -15.97 -15.29 16.57
CA ARG A 211 -15.58 -15.97 15.31
C ARG A 211 -14.08 -16.29 15.29
N ASN A 212 -13.26 -15.35 15.75
CA ASN A 212 -11.81 -15.53 15.81
C ASN A 212 -11.40 -16.58 16.83
N LYS A 213 -12.12 -16.73 17.96
CA LYS A 213 -11.89 -17.81 18.94
C LYS A 213 -12.38 -19.17 18.44
N ALA A 214 -13.55 -19.23 17.82
CA ALA A 214 -14.13 -20.48 17.31
C ALA A 214 -13.23 -21.13 16.25
N ASN A 215 -12.62 -20.33 15.38
CA ASN A 215 -11.68 -20.82 14.37
C ASN A 215 -10.33 -21.31 14.94
N ASN A 216 -10.05 -21.14 16.25
CA ASN A 216 -8.89 -21.73 16.94
C ASN A 216 -9.07 -23.21 17.28
N ARG A 217 -10.28 -23.76 17.16
CA ARG A 217 -10.62 -25.11 17.62
C ARG A 217 -10.69 -26.16 16.50
N LYS A 218 -10.42 -25.73 15.28
CA LYS A 218 -10.32 -26.60 14.10
C LYS A 218 -8.88 -26.71 13.63
#